data_e6d33cd7e99f99c0857f398f0b7f1bcb
#
_entry.id   e6d33cd7e99f99c0857f398f0b7f1bcb
#
_cell.length_a   1.000
_cell.length_b   1.000
_cell.length_c   1.000
_cell.angle_alpha   90.00
_cell.angle_beta   90.00
_cell.angle_gamma   90.00
#
_symmetry.space_group_name_H-M   'P 1'
#
loop_
_entity.id
_entity.type
_entity.pdbx_description
1 polymer ?
#
loop_
_entity_poly.entity_id
_entity_poly.type
_entity_poly.pdbx_seq_one_letter_code
_entity_poly.pdbx_strand_id
1 'polypeptide(L)'
;IRANTSRHKAMSRGRMDEAEAQLDDEIRQILAQIAETNDGEDDEHGDGDGGGGLPDELRLRERRQERIRQAREQLEAEKGEALKDQHQKSFADLEANMMKTGEGVLTYCYNAQAATSEDGIIVASEISTGPNDAPLLVSMVEAVKQNTTERPGTVLADTGYLSEANLVALRRRRQRCLVAVGREAKKPSRWPKGRLTQRMHRMLRLPWARDLYSHRKTQGERPFAEIKQRMKFRRFSLRGKTKVRGEWDLVCAALNLVTIARLREA
;
A
#
# COMPACT_ATOMS: atom_id res chain seq x y z
N ILE A 1 -1.29 -6.82 -0.30
CA ILE A 1 -1.25 -7.27 -1.71
C ILE A 1 0.01 -6.73 -2.36
N ARG A 2 0.66 -7.51 -3.23
CA ARG A 2 1.92 -7.14 -3.88
C ARG A 2 1.71 -5.98 -4.85
N ALA A 3 2.68 -5.06 -4.90
CA ALA A 3 2.69 -3.98 -5.88
C ALA A 3 3.16 -4.47 -7.26
N ASN A 4 2.87 -3.70 -8.31
CA ASN A 4 3.34 -3.96 -9.66
C ASN A 4 4.78 -3.48 -9.87
N THR A 5 5.69 -4.02 -9.08
CA THR A 5 7.11 -3.78 -9.24
C THR A 5 7.91 -5.05 -8.94
N SER A 6 9.10 -5.17 -9.51
CA SER A 6 10.03 -6.25 -9.24
C SER A 6 11.22 -5.73 -8.43
N ARG A 7 11.92 -6.62 -7.75
CA ARG A 7 13.17 -6.27 -7.04
C ARG A 7 14.24 -5.70 -7.98
N HIS A 8 14.24 -6.10 -9.25
CA HIS A 8 15.16 -5.57 -10.27
C HIS A 8 14.89 -4.10 -10.63
N LYS A 9 13.72 -3.56 -10.28
CA LYS A 9 13.34 -2.15 -10.44
C LYS A 9 13.43 -1.37 -9.13
N ALA A 10 14.20 -1.87 -8.19
CA ALA A 10 14.50 -1.22 -6.92
C ALA A 10 16.02 -1.14 -6.75
N MET A 11 16.48 -0.04 -6.23
CA MET A 11 17.89 0.21 -5.97
C MET A 11 18.07 0.64 -4.51
N SER A 12 19.23 0.31 -3.95
CA SER A 12 19.70 0.92 -2.71
C SER A 12 20.18 2.34 -2.98
N ARG A 13 20.25 3.18 -1.94
CA ARG A 13 20.71 4.56 -2.07
C ARG A 13 22.06 4.64 -2.77
N GLY A 14 23.08 3.90 -2.29
CA GLY A 14 24.40 3.91 -2.91
C GLY A 14 24.39 3.53 -4.40
N ARG A 15 23.57 2.53 -4.77
CA ARG A 15 23.40 2.17 -6.19
C ARG A 15 22.65 3.22 -7.01
N MET A 16 21.80 4.03 -6.40
CA MET A 16 21.14 5.15 -7.10
C MET A 16 22.15 6.23 -7.48
N ASP A 17 23.05 6.57 -6.57
CA ASP A 17 24.11 7.57 -6.82
C ASP A 17 25.05 7.10 -7.95
N GLU A 18 25.45 5.82 -7.94
CA GLU A 18 26.27 5.22 -9.00
C GLU A 18 25.54 5.21 -10.36
N ALA A 19 24.25 4.84 -10.35
CA ALA A 19 23.44 4.77 -11.57
C ALA A 19 23.13 6.13 -12.16
N GLU A 20 22.94 7.16 -11.33
CA GLU A 20 22.79 8.55 -11.79
C GLU A 20 24.06 9.04 -12.46
N ALA A 21 25.23 8.84 -11.85
CA ALA A 21 26.52 9.23 -12.44
C ALA A 21 26.77 8.52 -13.79
N GLN A 22 26.50 7.23 -13.87
CA GLN A 22 26.63 6.46 -15.11
C GLN A 22 25.68 6.98 -16.20
N LEU A 23 24.43 7.27 -15.87
CA LEU A 23 23.45 7.80 -16.82
C LEU A 23 23.82 9.22 -17.27
N ASP A 24 24.40 10.07 -16.40
CA ASP A 24 24.91 11.39 -16.77
C ASP A 24 26.00 11.26 -17.83
N ASP A 25 26.93 10.31 -17.67
CA ASP A 25 27.99 10.07 -18.65
C ASP A 25 27.44 9.53 -19.97
N GLU A 26 26.50 8.57 -19.93
CA GLU A 26 25.85 8.05 -21.13
C GLU A 26 25.06 9.14 -21.90
N ILE A 27 24.36 10.02 -21.18
CA ILE A 27 23.62 11.14 -21.77
C ILE A 27 24.58 12.12 -22.44
N ARG A 28 25.71 12.48 -21.79
CA ARG A 28 26.72 13.37 -22.36
C ARG A 28 27.34 12.78 -23.63
N GLN A 29 27.63 11.47 -23.66
CA GLN A 29 28.15 10.80 -24.85
C GLN A 29 27.16 10.86 -26.03
N ILE A 30 25.89 10.63 -25.78
CA ILE A 30 24.83 10.70 -26.83
C ILE A 30 24.70 12.14 -27.34
N LEU A 31 24.70 13.14 -26.43
CA LEU A 31 24.63 14.55 -26.83
C LEU A 31 25.86 14.98 -27.65
N ALA A 32 27.05 14.50 -27.31
CA ALA A 32 28.26 14.75 -28.08
C ALA A 32 28.20 14.14 -29.48
N GLN A 33 27.71 12.90 -29.59
CA GLN A 33 27.49 12.25 -30.91
C GLN A 33 26.50 12.99 -31.79
N ILE A 34 25.41 13.51 -31.18
CA ILE A 34 24.41 14.31 -31.93
C ILE A 34 25.03 15.62 -32.40
N ALA A 35 25.83 16.29 -31.58
CA ALA A 35 26.51 17.52 -31.95
C ALA A 35 27.51 17.30 -33.11
N GLU A 36 28.32 16.23 -33.04
CA GLU A 36 29.24 15.85 -34.11
C GLU A 36 28.52 15.52 -35.42
N THR A 37 27.34 14.87 -35.35
CA THR A 37 26.54 14.56 -36.55
C THR A 37 25.93 15.81 -37.13
N ASN A 38 25.43 16.75 -36.33
CA ASN A 38 24.87 18.02 -36.81
C ASN A 38 25.96 18.97 -37.41
N ASP A 39 27.14 19.01 -36.79
CA ASP A 39 28.26 19.80 -37.34
C ASP A 39 28.75 19.25 -38.71
N GLY A 40 28.53 17.96 -38.97
CA GLY A 40 28.84 17.34 -40.26
C GLY A 40 27.74 17.53 -41.35
N GLU A 41 26.51 17.86 -40.97
CA GLU A 41 25.36 18.05 -41.91
C GLU A 41 25.18 19.51 -42.32
N ASP A 42 25.79 20.48 -41.65
CA ASP A 42 25.67 21.90 -42.02
C ASP A 42 26.49 22.27 -43.29
N ASP A 43 27.30 21.34 -43.81
CA ASP A 43 28.02 21.54 -45.09
C ASP A 43 27.31 21.04 -46.35
N GLU A 44 26.18 20.33 -46.26
CA GLU A 44 25.39 19.86 -47.40
C GLU A 44 23.86 20.00 -47.20
N HIS A 45 23.28 20.97 -47.86
CA HIS A 45 21.87 21.12 -48.19
C HIS A 45 20.93 21.74 -47.15
N GLY A 46 20.42 22.90 -47.62
CA GLY A 46 19.32 23.63 -47.02
C GLY A 46 17.95 22.94 -47.03
N ASP A 47 17.14 23.50 -46.13
CA ASP A 47 15.69 23.53 -46.13
C ASP A 47 14.96 22.17 -46.08
N GLY A 48 14.97 21.55 -44.94
CA GLY A 48 14.06 20.48 -44.57
C GLY A 48 13.55 20.68 -43.15
N ASP A 49 12.25 20.85 -43.01
CA ASP A 49 11.48 20.92 -41.78
C ASP A 49 11.76 19.70 -40.90
N GLY A 50 12.91 19.69 -40.26
CA GLY A 50 13.39 18.69 -39.33
C GLY A 50 13.01 19.09 -37.93
N GLY A 51 11.80 18.85 -37.47
CA GLY A 51 11.47 18.79 -36.05
C GLY A 51 12.37 17.77 -35.38
N GLY A 52 13.60 18.19 -35.01
CA GLY A 52 14.65 17.39 -34.34
C GLY A 52 14.18 16.90 -32.98
N GLY A 53 13.36 15.87 -32.99
CA GLY A 53 13.05 15.15 -31.75
C GLY A 53 14.31 14.48 -31.23
N LEU A 54 14.64 14.69 -29.96
CA LEU A 54 15.68 13.94 -29.26
C LEU A 54 15.59 12.46 -29.56
N PRO A 55 16.68 11.77 -29.90
CA PRO A 55 16.67 10.32 -30.13
C PRO A 55 15.95 9.59 -29.02
N ASP A 56 15.17 8.58 -29.38
CA ASP A 56 14.38 7.81 -28.42
C ASP A 56 15.23 7.23 -27.28
N GLU A 57 16.48 6.89 -27.57
CA GLU A 57 17.45 6.43 -26.59
C GLU A 57 17.79 7.47 -25.53
N LEU A 58 18.00 8.73 -25.93
CA LEU A 58 18.25 9.82 -24.99
C LEU A 58 17.05 10.04 -24.07
N ARG A 59 15.84 10.10 -24.63
CA ARG A 59 14.60 10.22 -23.86
C ARG A 59 14.39 9.07 -22.87
N LEU A 60 14.77 7.85 -23.24
CA LEU A 60 14.65 6.70 -22.34
C LEU A 60 15.65 6.80 -21.17
N ARG A 61 16.90 7.29 -21.41
CA ARG A 61 17.90 7.47 -20.36
C ARG A 61 17.52 8.60 -19.41
N GLU A 62 17.12 9.75 -19.92
CA GLU A 62 16.64 10.88 -19.13
C GLU A 62 15.44 10.51 -18.25
N ARG A 63 14.43 9.80 -18.81
CA ARG A 63 13.29 9.31 -18.04
C ARG A 63 13.70 8.33 -16.94
N ARG A 64 14.70 7.49 -17.20
CA ARG A 64 15.20 6.55 -16.19
C ARG A 64 15.93 7.27 -15.08
N GLN A 65 16.79 8.22 -15.42
CA GLN A 65 17.53 9.06 -14.49
C GLN A 65 16.57 9.84 -13.58
N GLU A 66 15.61 10.52 -14.16
CA GLU A 66 14.61 11.27 -13.40
C GLU A 66 13.84 10.38 -12.40
N ARG A 67 13.47 9.17 -12.78
CA ARG A 67 12.82 8.22 -11.86
C ARG A 67 13.72 7.76 -10.73
N ILE A 68 15.01 7.57 -11.00
CA ILE A 68 15.99 7.20 -9.96
C ILE A 68 16.17 8.38 -9.01
N ARG A 69 16.29 9.60 -9.51
CA ARG A 69 16.37 10.84 -8.72
C ARG A 69 15.16 11.00 -7.81
N GLN A 70 13.96 10.89 -8.34
CA GLN A 70 12.72 10.96 -7.56
C GLN A 70 12.66 9.87 -6.48
N ALA A 71 13.11 8.65 -6.79
CA ALA A 71 13.16 7.56 -5.81
C ALA A 71 14.14 7.87 -4.67
N ARG A 72 15.29 8.47 -4.97
CA ARG A 72 16.28 8.89 -3.98
C ARG A 72 15.73 10.00 -3.09
N GLU A 73 15.23 11.09 -3.67
CA GLU A 73 14.65 12.21 -2.94
C GLU A 73 13.52 11.77 -1.99
N GLN A 74 12.65 10.89 -2.48
CA GLN A 74 11.57 10.36 -1.65
C GLN A 74 12.10 9.47 -0.52
N LEU A 75 13.14 8.67 -0.78
CA LEU A 75 13.78 7.84 0.24
C LEU A 75 14.44 8.69 1.32
N GLU A 76 15.09 9.77 0.92
CA GLU A 76 15.70 10.77 1.81
C GLU A 76 14.65 11.49 2.66
N ALA A 77 13.55 11.92 2.04
CA ALA A 77 12.43 12.54 2.75
C ALA A 77 11.76 11.61 3.76
N GLU A 78 11.60 10.32 3.40
CA GLU A 78 10.99 9.32 4.28
C GLU A 78 11.88 8.91 5.46
N LYS A 79 13.19 8.91 5.30
CA LYS A 79 14.15 8.37 6.28
C LYS A 79 14.90 9.44 7.05
N GLY A 80 15.10 10.62 6.47
CA GLY A 80 15.87 11.70 7.09
C GLY A 80 17.21 11.20 7.63
N GLU A 81 17.52 11.53 8.89
CA GLU A 81 18.76 11.13 9.56
C GLU A 81 18.95 9.61 9.74
N ALA A 82 17.85 8.82 9.65
CA ALA A 82 17.92 7.35 9.73
C ALA A 82 18.26 6.69 8.39
N LEU A 83 18.54 7.48 7.34
CA LEU A 83 18.88 6.96 6.02
C LEU A 83 20.22 6.21 6.06
N LYS A 84 20.23 5.03 5.44
CA LYS A 84 21.44 4.20 5.25
C LYS A 84 21.54 3.79 3.79
N ASP A 85 22.75 3.55 3.31
CA ASP A 85 23.00 3.17 1.91
C ASP A 85 22.29 1.89 1.47
N GLN A 86 21.98 1.00 2.41
CA GLN A 86 21.23 -0.25 2.15
C GLN A 86 19.72 -0.06 2.02
N HIS A 87 19.16 1.11 2.39
CA HIS A 87 17.74 1.37 2.20
C HIS A 87 17.41 1.39 0.72
N GLN A 88 16.31 0.73 0.35
CA GLN A 88 15.92 0.53 -1.04
C GLN A 88 14.58 1.18 -1.32
N LYS A 89 14.45 1.72 -2.53
CA LYS A 89 13.19 2.23 -3.08
C LYS A 89 12.99 1.71 -4.50
N SER A 90 11.74 1.49 -4.89
CA SER A 90 11.41 1.14 -6.27
C SER A 90 11.26 2.41 -7.10
N PHE A 91 12.02 2.51 -8.19
CA PHE A 91 11.85 3.60 -9.16
C PHE A 91 10.73 3.31 -10.19
N ALA A 92 10.13 2.13 -10.16
CA ALA A 92 8.97 1.80 -10.99
C ALA A 92 7.63 2.14 -10.31
N ASP A 93 7.59 2.10 -8.97
CA ASP A 93 6.44 2.46 -8.15
C ASP A 93 6.94 3.06 -6.84
N LEU A 94 7.05 4.39 -6.83
CA LEU A 94 7.65 5.17 -5.73
C LEU A 94 6.84 5.06 -4.43
N GLU A 95 5.53 4.85 -4.52
CA GLU A 95 4.65 4.81 -3.36
C GLU A 95 4.53 3.40 -2.74
N ALA A 96 4.97 2.36 -3.46
CA ALA A 96 5.03 1.01 -2.92
C ALA A 96 6.17 0.86 -1.91
N ASN A 97 5.91 0.22 -0.77
CA ASN A 97 6.90 0.01 0.28
C ASN A 97 7.18 -1.46 0.53
N MET A 98 8.40 -1.74 1.02
CA MET A 98 8.81 -3.09 1.43
C MET A 98 8.00 -3.53 2.64
N MET A 99 7.20 -4.59 2.49
CA MET A 99 6.38 -5.17 3.55
C MET A 99 6.51 -6.68 3.57
N LYS A 100 6.36 -7.26 4.74
CA LYS A 100 6.27 -8.72 4.90
C LYS A 100 4.87 -9.17 4.51
N THR A 101 4.78 -10.05 3.50
CA THR A 101 3.49 -10.66 3.11
C THR A 101 3.03 -11.67 4.15
N GLY A 102 1.75 -12.08 4.08
CA GLY A 102 1.23 -13.18 4.92
C GLY A 102 1.97 -14.51 4.72
N GLU A 103 2.65 -14.69 3.58
CA GLU A 103 3.52 -15.84 3.27
C GLU A 103 4.93 -15.69 3.86
N GLY A 104 5.21 -14.61 4.59
CA GLY A 104 6.51 -14.34 5.20
C GLY A 104 7.54 -13.71 4.27
N VAL A 105 7.22 -13.50 3.00
CA VAL A 105 8.13 -12.95 1.99
C VAL A 105 8.17 -11.42 2.10
N LEU A 106 9.37 -10.84 2.14
CA LEU A 106 9.57 -9.39 2.09
C LEU A 106 9.56 -8.94 0.62
N THR A 107 8.60 -8.08 0.26
CA THR A 107 8.46 -7.57 -1.12
C THR A 107 7.75 -6.23 -1.12
N TYR A 108 7.77 -5.53 -2.26
CA TYR A 108 7.02 -4.28 -2.42
C TYR A 108 5.52 -4.55 -2.44
N CYS A 109 4.79 -3.88 -1.56
CA CYS A 109 3.36 -4.07 -1.34
C CYS A 109 2.65 -2.75 -1.08
N TYR A 110 1.34 -2.81 -1.21
CA TYR A 110 0.41 -1.89 -0.57
C TYR A 110 -0.36 -2.63 0.52
N ASN A 111 -0.65 -1.92 1.60
CA ASN A 111 -1.49 -2.40 2.67
C ASN A 111 -2.96 -2.14 2.30
N ALA A 112 -3.63 -3.18 1.79
CA ALA A 112 -5.02 -3.12 1.37
C ALA A 112 -5.93 -3.45 2.55
N GLN A 113 -6.85 -2.55 2.84
CA GLN A 113 -7.82 -2.62 3.93
C GLN A 113 -9.22 -2.82 3.39
N ALA A 114 -10.07 -3.55 4.13
CA ALA A 114 -11.48 -3.70 3.86
C ALA A 114 -12.24 -3.83 5.19
N ALA A 115 -13.36 -3.13 5.31
CA ALA A 115 -14.33 -3.32 6.38
C ALA A 115 -15.56 -4.01 5.81
N THR A 116 -16.02 -5.05 6.48
CA THR A 116 -17.14 -5.88 6.04
C THR A 116 -18.32 -5.81 7.02
N SER A 117 -19.52 -5.87 6.48
CA SER A 117 -20.75 -6.08 7.26
C SER A 117 -20.84 -7.53 7.77
N GLU A 118 -21.86 -7.79 8.57
CA GLU A 118 -22.20 -9.14 9.05
C GLU A 118 -22.47 -10.12 7.91
N ASP A 119 -23.08 -9.65 6.84
CA ASP A 119 -23.39 -10.43 5.63
C ASP A 119 -22.18 -10.65 4.72
N GLY A 120 -21.02 -10.13 5.07
CA GLY A 120 -19.80 -10.25 4.29
C GLY A 120 -19.66 -9.24 3.13
N ILE A 121 -20.51 -8.22 3.09
CA ILE A 121 -20.41 -7.11 2.12
C ILE A 121 -19.29 -6.16 2.54
N ILE A 122 -18.38 -5.84 1.65
CA ILE A 122 -17.34 -4.83 1.88
C ILE A 122 -18.01 -3.44 1.81
N VAL A 123 -18.06 -2.76 2.95
CA VAL A 123 -18.72 -1.45 3.10
C VAL A 123 -17.72 -0.27 3.09
N ALA A 124 -16.44 -0.54 3.28
CA ALA A 124 -15.37 0.44 3.08
C ALA A 124 -14.06 -0.26 2.68
N SER A 125 -13.26 0.42 1.89
CA SER A 125 -11.94 -0.03 1.42
C SER A 125 -10.94 1.12 1.52
N GLU A 126 -9.66 0.80 1.71
CA GLU A 126 -8.56 1.79 1.77
C GLU A 126 -7.25 1.15 1.31
N ILE A 127 -6.36 1.97 0.75
CA ILE A 127 -4.99 1.59 0.42
C ILE A 127 -4.02 2.46 1.22
N SER A 128 -3.14 1.82 1.96
CA SER A 128 -2.04 2.48 2.66
C SER A 128 -0.69 2.03 2.12
N THR A 129 0.26 2.93 2.16
CA THR A 129 1.67 2.68 1.85
C THR A 129 2.46 2.26 3.11
N GLY A 130 1.88 2.42 4.29
CA GLY A 130 2.48 2.00 5.56
C GLY A 130 2.19 0.55 5.92
N PRO A 131 3.12 -0.15 6.58
CA PRO A 131 2.92 -1.54 7.00
C PRO A 131 2.02 -1.70 8.23
N ASN A 132 1.74 -0.61 8.95
CA ASN A 132 0.98 -0.60 10.19
C ASN A 132 -0.51 -0.38 9.94
N ASP A 133 -1.36 -1.21 10.55
CA ASP A 133 -2.82 -1.11 10.47
C ASP A 133 -3.39 -0.11 11.49
N ALA A 134 -2.70 0.10 12.61
CA ALA A 134 -3.20 0.93 13.70
C ALA A 134 -3.65 2.34 13.27
N PRO A 135 -2.93 3.10 12.42
CA PRO A 135 -3.36 4.41 11.99
C PRO A 135 -4.66 4.40 11.16
N LEU A 136 -5.05 3.25 10.61
CA LEU A 136 -6.16 3.13 9.66
C LEU A 136 -7.51 2.81 10.32
N LEU A 137 -7.54 2.40 11.60
CA LEU A 137 -8.77 1.97 12.24
C LEU A 137 -9.85 3.07 12.27
N VAL A 138 -9.46 4.27 12.68
CA VAL A 138 -10.42 5.38 12.85
C VAL A 138 -10.91 5.87 11.50
N SER A 139 -10.03 6.02 10.50
CA SER A 139 -10.41 6.40 9.14
C SER A 139 -11.33 5.39 8.48
N MET A 140 -11.07 4.09 8.67
CA MET A 140 -11.94 3.02 8.17
C MET A 140 -13.34 3.07 8.79
N VAL A 141 -13.45 3.33 10.10
CA VAL A 141 -14.76 3.48 10.77
C VAL A 141 -15.53 4.69 10.25
N GLU A 142 -14.84 5.80 10.00
CA GLU A 142 -15.47 6.99 9.40
C GLU A 142 -15.88 6.73 7.93
N ALA A 143 -15.08 6.00 7.17
CA ALA A 143 -15.42 5.59 5.80
C ALA A 143 -16.67 4.69 5.78
N VAL A 144 -16.78 3.73 6.70
CA VAL A 144 -18.01 2.92 6.84
C VAL A 144 -19.22 3.82 7.07
N LYS A 145 -19.13 4.76 8.00
CA LYS A 145 -20.22 5.69 8.29
C LYS A 145 -20.59 6.56 7.08
N GLN A 146 -19.60 7.01 6.32
CA GLN A 146 -19.85 7.81 5.11
C GLN A 146 -20.56 7.00 4.02
N ASN A 147 -20.14 5.74 3.82
CA ASN A 147 -20.66 4.90 2.75
C ASN A 147 -22.05 4.31 3.07
N THR A 148 -22.33 4.03 4.35
CA THR A 148 -23.59 3.41 4.78
C THR A 148 -24.58 4.41 5.39
N THR A 149 -24.17 5.66 5.60
CA THR A 149 -24.92 6.69 6.33
C THR A 149 -25.22 6.34 7.79
N GLU A 150 -24.80 5.18 8.26
CA GLU A 150 -25.04 4.63 9.58
C GLU A 150 -23.72 4.40 10.34
N ARG A 151 -23.81 4.39 11.67
CA ARG A 151 -22.69 3.98 12.51
C ARG A 151 -22.65 2.47 12.65
N PRO A 152 -21.46 1.84 12.52
CA PRO A 152 -21.35 0.43 12.83
C PRO A 152 -21.81 0.11 14.26
N GLY A 153 -22.55 -0.96 14.47
CA GLY A 153 -22.98 -1.38 15.81
C GLY A 153 -21.78 -1.65 16.71
N THR A 154 -20.93 -2.60 16.33
CA THR A 154 -19.67 -2.91 17.01
C THR A 154 -18.59 -3.22 16.00
N VAL A 155 -17.46 -2.54 16.07
CA VAL A 155 -16.30 -2.77 15.21
C VAL A 155 -15.46 -3.90 15.80
N LEU A 156 -15.16 -4.90 15.00
CA LEU A 156 -14.27 -6.03 15.34
C LEU A 156 -12.96 -5.85 14.56
N ALA A 157 -11.83 -5.80 15.26
CA ALA A 157 -10.53 -5.63 14.61
C ALA A 157 -9.47 -6.52 15.25
N ASP A 158 -8.42 -6.85 14.48
CA ASP A 158 -7.32 -7.66 14.98
C ASP A 158 -6.31 -6.85 15.80
N THR A 159 -5.28 -7.52 16.30
CA THR A 159 -4.22 -6.90 17.12
C THR A 159 -3.44 -5.82 16.37
N GLY A 160 -3.35 -5.88 15.04
CA GLY A 160 -2.64 -4.90 14.23
C GLY A 160 -3.22 -3.48 14.37
N TYR A 161 -4.52 -3.39 14.66
CA TYR A 161 -5.22 -2.12 14.88
C TYR A 161 -5.17 -1.60 16.31
N LEU A 162 -4.65 -2.40 17.25
CA LEU A 162 -4.64 -2.02 18.66
C LEU A 162 -3.68 -0.88 18.93
N SER A 163 -4.22 0.25 19.38
CA SER A 163 -3.46 1.31 20.03
C SER A 163 -4.34 2.00 21.07
N GLU A 164 -3.72 2.51 22.14
CA GLU A 164 -4.47 3.28 23.16
C GLU A 164 -5.12 4.51 22.51
N ALA A 165 -4.43 5.16 21.57
CA ALA A 165 -4.93 6.31 20.82
C ALA A 165 -6.22 5.97 20.04
N ASN A 166 -6.26 4.83 19.35
CA ASN A 166 -7.45 4.36 18.65
C ASN A 166 -8.62 4.13 19.62
N LEU A 167 -8.37 3.46 20.74
CA LEU A 167 -9.41 3.19 21.73
C LEU A 167 -9.96 4.50 22.34
N VAL A 168 -9.10 5.49 22.59
CA VAL A 168 -9.52 6.85 23.03
C VAL A 168 -10.36 7.51 21.95
N ALA A 169 -9.90 7.48 20.69
CA ALA A 169 -10.59 8.13 19.58
C ALA A 169 -11.97 7.51 19.32
N LEU A 170 -12.10 6.20 19.30
CA LEU A 170 -13.37 5.50 19.14
C LEU A 170 -14.31 5.75 20.32
N ARG A 171 -13.80 5.76 21.55
CA ARG A 171 -14.58 6.09 22.75
C ARG A 171 -15.14 7.51 22.70
N ARG A 172 -14.34 8.51 22.28
CA ARG A 172 -14.83 9.90 22.10
C ARG A 172 -15.97 9.97 21.09
N ARG A 173 -15.92 9.14 20.07
CA ARG A 173 -16.94 9.01 19.03
C ARG A 173 -18.14 8.16 19.46
N ARG A 174 -18.14 7.65 20.69
CA ARG A 174 -19.15 6.70 21.21
C ARG A 174 -19.28 5.43 20.34
N GLN A 175 -18.21 5.05 19.65
CA GLN A 175 -18.15 3.85 18.83
C GLN A 175 -17.74 2.65 19.68
N ARG A 176 -18.57 1.61 19.70
CA ARG A 176 -18.21 0.33 20.32
C ARG A 176 -17.20 -0.42 19.45
N CYS A 177 -16.22 -1.02 20.08
CA CYS A 177 -15.23 -1.84 19.38
C CYS A 177 -14.75 -2.99 20.27
N LEU A 178 -14.34 -4.09 19.62
CA LEU A 178 -13.58 -5.19 20.20
C LEU A 178 -12.32 -5.38 19.37
N VAL A 179 -11.17 -5.12 19.97
CA VAL A 179 -9.86 -5.22 19.30
C VAL A 179 -9.01 -6.18 20.12
N ALA A 180 -8.44 -7.20 19.46
CA ALA A 180 -7.61 -8.18 20.15
C ALA A 180 -6.43 -7.54 20.86
N VAL A 181 -6.17 -8.02 22.10
CA VAL A 181 -5.03 -7.61 22.91
C VAL A 181 -4.05 -8.77 22.96
N GLY A 182 -3.12 -8.81 22.01
CA GLY A 182 -2.17 -9.90 21.87
C GLY A 182 -2.69 -11.07 21.02
N ARG A 183 -1.90 -12.15 20.93
CA ARG A 183 -2.30 -13.37 20.21
C ARG A 183 -3.34 -14.14 21.02
N GLU A 184 -4.42 -14.53 20.40
CA GLU A 184 -5.60 -15.15 21.00
C GLU A 184 -5.30 -16.35 21.95
N ALA A 185 -4.25 -17.10 21.73
CA ALA A 185 -3.92 -18.28 22.53
C ALA A 185 -2.72 -18.09 23.48
N LYS A 186 -2.10 -16.93 23.54
CA LYS A 186 -0.90 -16.69 24.36
C LYS A 186 -1.16 -15.64 25.43
N LYS A 187 -0.71 -15.91 26.64
CA LYS A 187 -0.61 -14.87 27.67
C LYS A 187 0.25 -13.74 27.10
N PRO A 188 -0.16 -12.47 27.22
CA PRO A 188 0.67 -11.35 26.82
C PRO A 188 2.03 -11.47 27.52
N SER A 189 3.12 -11.38 26.76
CA SER A 189 4.48 -11.41 27.34
C SER A 189 4.74 -10.22 28.26
N ARG A 190 3.95 -9.16 28.12
CA ARG A 190 3.90 -7.99 29.01
C ARG A 190 2.45 -7.58 29.20
N TRP A 191 2.13 -7.17 30.43
CA TRP A 191 0.80 -6.62 30.73
C TRP A 191 0.58 -5.33 29.91
N PRO A 192 -0.61 -5.16 29.28
CA PRO A 192 -0.92 -3.94 28.51
C PRO A 192 -0.78 -2.70 29.41
N LYS A 193 -0.06 -1.67 28.93
CA LYS A 193 0.20 -0.47 29.71
C LYS A 193 -0.96 0.53 29.71
N GLY A 194 -1.72 0.62 28.61
CA GLY A 194 -2.81 1.57 28.45
C GLY A 194 -4.05 1.22 29.27
N ARG A 195 -4.72 2.21 29.84
CA ARG A 195 -5.93 2.01 30.66
C ARG A 195 -7.07 1.39 29.84
N LEU A 196 -7.30 1.87 28.61
CA LEU A 196 -8.34 1.34 27.76
C LEU A 196 -7.95 -0.01 27.16
N THR A 197 -6.68 -0.23 26.87
CA THR A 197 -6.16 -1.52 26.45
C THR A 197 -6.34 -2.59 27.54
N GLN A 198 -6.09 -2.27 28.81
CA GLN A 198 -6.37 -3.15 29.94
C GLN A 198 -7.87 -3.45 30.07
N ARG A 199 -8.71 -2.44 29.90
CA ARG A 199 -10.18 -2.63 29.88
C ARG A 199 -10.60 -3.54 28.74
N MET A 200 -10.07 -3.35 27.54
CA MET A 200 -10.32 -4.20 26.38
C MET A 200 -9.91 -5.65 26.64
N HIS A 201 -8.72 -5.85 27.20
CA HIS A 201 -8.26 -7.19 27.59
C HIS A 201 -9.22 -7.89 28.55
N ARG A 202 -9.73 -7.18 29.57
CA ARG A 202 -10.73 -7.72 30.50
C ARG A 202 -12.07 -8.00 29.81
N MET A 203 -12.52 -7.09 28.94
CA MET A 203 -13.78 -7.21 28.21
C MET A 203 -13.80 -8.44 27.30
N LEU A 204 -12.71 -8.71 26.57
CA LEU A 204 -12.58 -9.87 25.68
C LEU A 204 -12.60 -11.23 26.43
N ARG A 205 -12.53 -11.24 27.76
CA ARG A 205 -12.70 -12.46 28.58
C ARG A 205 -14.17 -12.76 28.91
N LEU A 206 -15.06 -11.78 28.75
CA LEU A 206 -16.48 -11.97 28.99
C LEU A 206 -17.10 -12.87 27.90
N PRO A 207 -17.99 -13.79 28.24
CA PRO A 207 -18.57 -14.74 27.28
C PRO A 207 -19.17 -14.07 26.04
N TRP A 208 -20.00 -13.05 26.22
CA TRP A 208 -20.64 -12.33 25.13
C TRP A 208 -19.62 -11.64 24.18
N ALA A 209 -18.55 -11.09 24.74
CA ALA A 209 -17.54 -10.40 23.95
C ALA A 209 -16.66 -11.39 23.17
N ARG A 210 -16.39 -12.56 23.73
CA ARG A 210 -15.69 -13.65 23.05
C ARG A 210 -16.52 -14.22 21.91
N ASP A 211 -17.79 -14.44 22.15
CA ASP A 211 -18.72 -14.90 21.14
C ASP A 211 -18.78 -13.91 19.96
N LEU A 212 -19.11 -12.67 20.23
CA LEU A 212 -19.14 -11.61 19.22
C LEU A 212 -17.80 -11.45 18.49
N TYR A 213 -16.67 -11.49 19.22
CA TYR A 213 -15.35 -11.36 18.61
C TYR A 213 -14.98 -12.55 17.72
N SER A 214 -15.53 -13.75 17.97
CA SER A 214 -15.28 -14.94 17.16
C SER A 214 -15.72 -14.77 15.71
N HIS A 215 -16.75 -13.97 15.47
CA HIS A 215 -17.26 -13.67 14.12
C HIS A 215 -16.24 -12.92 13.24
N ARG A 216 -15.25 -12.23 13.86
CA ARG A 216 -14.19 -11.55 13.12
C ARG A 216 -13.48 -12.47 12.12
N LYS A 217 -13.22 -13.73 12.49
CA LYS A 217 -12.53 -14.67 11.59
C LYS A 217 -13.32 -14.94 10.34
N THR A 218 -14.60 -15.18 10.50
CA THR A 218 -15.49 -15.47 9.38
C THR A 218 -15.74 -14.23 8.52
N GLN A 219 -15.98 -13.09 9.14
CA GLN A 219 -16.36 -11.86 8.45
C GLN A 219 -15.16 -11.09 7.89
N GLY A 220 -14.05 -10.99 8.63
CA GLY A 220 -12.88 -10.19 8.23
C GLY A 220 -11.88 -10.96 7.36
N GLU A 221 -11.67 -12.25 7.58
CA GLU A 221 -10.66 -13.03 6.85
C GLU A 221 -11.20 -13.63 5.54
N ARG A 222 -12.49 -14.00 5.50
CA ARG A 222 -13.13 -14.62 4.34
C ARG A 222 -13.06 -13.79 3.07
N PRO A 223 -13.34 -12.47 3.06
CA PRO A 223 -13.23 -11.64 1.86
C PRO A 223 -11.83 -11.66 1.27
N PHE A 224 -10.79 -11.54 2.10
CA PHE A 224 -9.40 -11.61 1.64
C PHE A 224 -9.02 -13.00 1.12
N ALA A 225 -9.57 -14.07 1.70
CA ALA A 225 -9.38 -15.42 1.20
C ALA A 225 -10.02 -15.58 -0.18
N GLU A 226 -11.25 -15.11 -0.38
CA GLU A 226 -11.94 -15.16 -1.68
C GLU A 226 -11.20 -14.34 -2.74
N ILE A 227 -10.79 -13.12 -2.43
CA ILE A 227 -10.00 -12.26 -3.34
C ILE A 227 -8.70 -12.96 -3.75
N LYS A 228 -7.94 -13.51 -2.80
CA LYS A 228 -6.64 -14.14 -3.09
C LYS A 228 -6.75 -15.53 -3.73
N GLN A 229 -7.74 -16.35 -3.31
CA GLN A 229 -7.83 -17.74 -3.73
C GLN A 229 -8.75 -17.93 -4.93
N ARG A 230 -9.94 -17.32 -4.91
CA ARG A 230 -10.95 -17.48 -5.94
C ARG A 230 -10.77 -16.51 -7.10
N MET A 231 -10.61 -15.19 -6.81
CA MET A 231 -10.37 -14.18 -7.84
C MET A 231 -8.91 -14.17 -8.31
N LYS A 232 -8.01 -14.91 -7.65
CA LYS A 232 -6.56 -14.97 -7.94
C LYS A 232 -5.86 -13.61 -7.87
N PHE A 233 -6.48 -12.63 -7.21
CA PHE A 233 -5.93 -11.28 -7.10
C PHE A 233 -4.89 -11.21 -5.96
N ARG A 234 -3.62 -11.39 -6.31
CA ARG A 234 -2.49 -11.38 -5.37
C ARG A 234 -1.51 -10.24 -5.61
N ARG A 235 -1.67 -9.53 -6.72
CA ARG A 235 -0.80 -8.46 -7.17
C ARG A 235 -1.61 -7.41 -7.91
N PHE A 236 -1.32 -6.14 -7.65
CA PHE A 236 -1.86 -5.04 -8.43
C PHE A 236 -1.29 -5.00 -9.85
N SER A 237 -2.08 -4.56 -10.81
CA SER A 237 -1.70 -4.33 -12.20
C SER A 237 -1.26 -2.89 -12.40
N LEU A 238 -1.85 -1.96 -11.68
CA LEU A 238 -1.56 -0.54 -11.73
C LEU A 238 -0.44 -0.14 -10.75
N ARG A 239 0.06 1.09 -10.88
CA ARG A 239 1.10 1.68 -10.05
C ARG A 239 0.68 3.04 -9.55
N GLY A 240 1.22 3.43 -8.38
CA GLY A 240 0.85 4.65 -7.69
C GLY A 240 -0.43 4.48 -6.88
N LYS A 241 -0.45 5.06 -5.68
CA LYS A 241 -1.51 4.85 -4.67
C LYS A 241 -2.91 5.13 -5.22
N THR A 242 -3.08 6.21 -5.98
CA THR A 242 -4.40 6.62 -6.50
C THR A 242 -4.97 5.56 -7.46
N LYS A 243 -4.17 5.08 -8.41
CA LYS A 243 -4.60 4.06 -9.38
C LYS A 243 -4.80 2.70 -8.72
N VAL A 244 -3.91 2.34 -7.80
CA VAL A 244 -3.99 1.11 -7.00
C VAL A 244 -5.23 1.12 -6.11
N ARG A 245 -5.62 2.28 -5.56
CA ARG A 245 -6.88 2.43 -4.83
C ARG A 245 -8.08 2.13 -5.71
N GLY A 246 -8.16 2.73 -6.91
CA GLY A 246 -9.25 2.44 -7.84
C GLY A 246 -9.33 0.98 -8.26
N GLU A 247 -8.18 0.32 -8.48
CA GLU A 247 -8.11 -1.12 -8.75
C GLU A 247 -8.62 -1.95 -7.55
N TRP A 248 -8.25 -1.54 -6.32
CA TRP A 248 -8.73 -2.20 -5.10
C TRP A 248 -10.24 -2.03 -4.90
N ASP A 249 -10.75 -0.83 -5.11
CA ASP A 249 -12.19 -0.53 -5.01
C ASP A 249 -12.99 -1.37 -6.02
N LEU A 250 -12.49 -1.55 -7.25
CA LEU A 250 -13.10 -2.41 -8.26
C LEU A 250 -13.11 -3.88 -7.84
N VAL A 251 -12.01 -4.38 -7.27
CA VAL A 251 -11.93 -5.76 -6.74
C VAL A 251 -12.93 -5.98 -5.61
N CYS A 252 -13.05 -5.01 -4.69
CA CYS A 252 -14.02 -5.06 -3.60
C CYS A 252 -15.46 -5.04 -4.14
N ALA A 253 -15.76 -4.19 -5.12
CA ALA A 253 -17.08 -4.15 -5.76
C ALA A 253 -17.43 -5.45 -6.48
N ALA A 254 -16.48 -6.06 -7.20
CA ALA A 254 -16.68 -7.34 -7.85
C ALA A 254 -16.99 -8.47 -6.84
N LEU A 255 -16.28 -8.48 -5.69
CA LEU A 255 -16.60 -9.44 -4.64
C LEU A 255 -18.00 -9.19 -4.04
N ASN A 256 -18.38 -7.92 -3.83
CA ASN A 256 -19.70 -7.58 -3.33
C ASN A 256 -20.82 -8.08 -4.26
N LEU A 257 -20.66 -7.92 -5.59
CA LEU A 257 -21.64 -8.45 -6.55
C LEU A 257 -21.82 -9.96 -6.42
N VAL A 258 -20.72 -10.72 -6.28
CA VAL A 258 -20.76 -12.15 -6.05
C VAL A 258 -21.44 -12.50 -4.71
N THR A 259 -21.17 -11.74 -3.65
CA THR A 259 -21.77 -11.95 -2.33
C THR A 259 -23.26 -11.65 -2.35
N ILE A 260 -23.69 -10.55 -3.01
CA ILE A 260 -25.10 -10.20 -3.16
C ILE A 260 -25.87 -11.27 -3.96
N ALA A 261 -25.28 -11.79 -5.05
CA ALA A 261 -25.90 -12.87 -5.81
C ALA A 261 -26.16 -14.09 -4.91
N ARG A 262 -25.18 -14.53 -4.13
CA ARG A 262 -25.34 -15.65 -3.17
C ARG A 262 -26.38 -15.39 -2.09
N LEU A 263 -26.45 -14.17 -1.57
CA LEU A 263 -27.44 -13.82 -0.54
C LEU A 263 -28.88 -13.82 -1.08
N ARG A 264 -29.07 -13.63 -2.39
CA ARG A 264 -30.39 -13.73 -3.05
C ARG A 264 -30.82 -15.15 -3.34
N GLU A 265 -29.88 -16.08 -3.42
CA GLU A 265 -30.13 -17.51 -3.69
C GLU A 265 -30.33 -18.32 -2.40
N ALA A 266 -29.98 -17.75 -1.22
CA ALA A 266 -30.11 -18.40 0.10
C ALA A 266 -31.43 -18.06 0.78
#